data_f2bf4af3f035ae05771be75a4b8fd01b
#
_entry.id   f2bf4af3f035ae05771be75a4b8fd01b
#
_cell.length_a   1.000
_cell.length_b   1.000
_cell.length_c   1.000
_cell.angle_alpha   90.00
_cell.angle_beta   90.00
_cell.angle_gamma   90.00
#
_symmetry.space_group_name_H-M   'P 1'
#
loop_
_entity.id
_entity.type
_entity.pdbx_description
1 polymer ?
#
loop_
_entity_poly.entity_id
_entity_poly.type
_entity_poly.pdbx_seq_one_letter_code
_entity_poly.pdbx_strand_id
1 'polypeptide(L)'
;YTLHIVGRRQMCIRDRSHRCTEVSNENIGETVTLMGWVQKRRNLGSLIFVDLRDRSGLIQLYFDEETIGEEGFKKAASLRAEFVIAVTGTVEKRSGAVNENLETGDIEVKVDSIRILSESETPPFPIDADITVKDELRLKYRFLDLRRPNIQKNLMMRSKVATLTRQFLANEGFLEIETPMLTRSTPEGARDYLVPSRVHPGSFYALPQSPQLFKQLLMCSGYDRYFQLARCFRDEDLRADRQPEFTQIDMELSFVDVDDVIDVNERLLAYLFKLCL
;
A
#
# COMPACT_ATOMS: atom_id res chain seq x y z
N TYR A 1 -14.76 -9.05 16.48
CA TYR A 1 -13.85 -9.78 15.58
C TYR A 1 -12.44 -9.41 16.00
N THR A 2 -11.85 -10.26 16.80
CA THR A 2 -10.52 -10.09 17.35
C THR A 2 -9.52 -10.34 16.21
N LEU A 3 -8.71 -9.36 15.93
CA LEU A 3 -7.55 -9.46 15.04
C LEU A 3 -6.53 -10.46 15.62
N HIS A 4 -6.79 -11.74 15.49
CA HIS A 4 -5.78 -12.79 15.69
C HIS A 4 -4.84 -12.92 14.50
N ILE A 5 -4.62 -11.81 13.77
CA ILE A 5 -3.80 -11.81 12.54
C ILE A 5 -2.31 -11.67 12.86
N VAL A 6 -1.95 -11.39 14.11
CA VAL A 6 -0.53 -11.25 14.48
C VAL A 6 -0.26 -12.10 15.73
N GLY A 7 -0.06 -13.38 15.53
CA GLY A 7 0.56 -14.23 16.55
C GLY A 7 1.97 -13.72 16.87
N ARG A 8 2.34 -13.68 18.13
CA ARG A 8 3.58 -13.12 18.69
C ARG A 8 4.90 -13.69 18.14
N ARG A 9 4.87 -14.60 17.16
CA ARG A 9 6.04 -15.18 16.46
C ARG A 9 6.12 -14.86 14.98
N GLN A 10 5.24 -13.99 14.46
CA GLN A 10 4.95 -13.98 13.03
C GLN A 10 5.63 -12.93 12.20
N MET A 11 6.35 -11.99 12.74
CA MET A 11 6.93 -10.95 11.89
C MET A 11 8.30 -10.52 12.38
N CYS A 12 9.20 -11.47 12.50
CA CYS A 12 10.59 -11.12 12.35
C CYS A 12 10.84 -10.87 10.85
N ILE A 13 10.68 -9.62 10.43
CA ILE A 13 11.20 -9.12 9.13
C ILE A 13 12.67 -9.54 8.94
N ARG A 14 13.38 -9.82 10.02
CA ARG A 14 14.76 -10.29 10.04
C ARG A 14 14.96 -11.70 9.46
N ASP A 15 13.91 -12.51 9.42
CA ASP A 15 14.04 -13.89 8.90
C ASP A 15 13.83 -13.95 7.37
N ARG A 16 13.18 -12.93 6.77
CA ARG A 16 12.97 -12.85 5.33
C ARG A 16 14.18 -12.21 4.66
N SER A 17 14.79 -12.91 3.70
CA SER A 17 15.94 -12.39 2.94
C SER A 17 15.52 -11.42 1.83
N HIS A 18 14.47 -11.79 1.06
CA HIS A 18 13.99 -11.05 -0.12
C HIS A 18 12.47 -10.98 -0.16
N ARG A 19 11.93 -10.01 -0.87
CA ARG A 19 10.55 -10.05 -1.36
C ARG A 19 10.46 -10.88 -2.63
N CYS A 20 9.24 -11.23 -3.03
CA CYS A 20 9.02 -12.09 -4.19
C CYS A 20 9.70 -11.58 -5.46
N THR A 21 9.54 -10.29 -5.81
CA THR A 21 10.14 -9.71 -7.03
C THR A 21 11.52 -9.09 -6.83
N GLU A 22 12.07 -9.13 -5.62
CA GLU A 22 13.48 -8.80 -5.38
C GLU A 22 14.41 -9.96 -5.76
N VAL A 23 13.85 -11.17 -5.94
CA VAL A 23 14.58 -12.33 -6.45
C VAL A 23 14.63 -12.26 -7.97
N SER A 24 15.82 -12.37 -8.53
CA SER A 24 16.09 -12.28 -9.97
C SER A 24 17.05 -13.37 -10.44
N ASN A 25 17.36 -13.37 -11.73
CA ASN A 25 18.37 -14.27 -12.30
C ASN A 25 19.75 -14.16 -11.64
N GLU A 26 20.06 -13.04 -11.01
CA GLU A 26 21.32 -12.82 -10.29
C GLU A 26 21.42 -13.71 -9.03
N ASN A 27 20.28 -14.11 -8.49
CA ASN A 27 20.20 -14.95 -7.29
C ASN A 27 20.17 -16.45 -7.59
N ILE A 28 20.31 -16.89 -8.85
CA ILE A 28 20.31 -18.32 -9.19
C ILE A 28 21.45 -19.04 -8.45
N GLY A 29 21.09 -20.13 -7.74
CA GLY A 29 21.98 -20.89 -6.88
C GLY A 29 22.05 -20.39 -5.43
N GLU A 30 21.47 -19.23 -5.11
CA GLU A 30 21.41 -18.72 -3.75
C GLU A 30 20.24 -19.32 -2.97
N THR A 31 20.44 -19.47 -1.66
CA THR A 31 19.36 -19.85 -0.74
C THR A 31 18.64 -18.59 -0.26
N VAL A 32 17.33 -18.54 -0.48
CA VAL A 32 16.48 -17.40 -0.07
C VAL A 32 15.41 -17.83 0.92
N THR A 33 15.02 -16.92 1.80
CA THR A 33 13.85 -17.09 2.67
C THR A 33 12.78 -16.08 2.28
N LEU A 34 11.63 -16.61 1.85
CA LEU A 34 10.49 -15.83 1.38
C LEU A 34 9.30 -16.01 2.32
N MET A 35 8.47 -14.96 2.43
CA MET A 35 7.25 -14.98 3.22
C MET A 35 6.14 -14.29 2.46
N GLY A 36 4.95 -14.89 2.43
CA GLY A 36 3.83 -14.33 1.69
C GLY A 36 2.57 -15.16 1.82
N TRP A 37 1.61 -14.81 0.99
CA TRP A 37 0.32 -15.48 0.86
C TRP A 37 0.33 -16.44 -0.31
N VAL A 38 -0.24 -17.62 -0.12
CA VAL A 38 -0.49 -18.57 -1.21
C VAL A 38 -1.56 -18.00 -2.13
N GLN A 39 -1.19 -17.64 -3.36
CA GLN A 39 -2.15 -17.21 -4.38
C GLN A 39 -2.85 -18.42 -5.02
N LYS A 40 -2.06 -19.39 -5.49
CA LYS A 40 -2.55 -20.58 -6.18
C LYS A 40 -1.64 -21.75 -5.89
N ARG A 41 -2.23 -22.94 -5.78
CA ARG A 41 -1.50 -24.22 -5.68
C ARG A 41 -1.92 -25.13 -6.82
N ARG A 42 -0.95 -25.82 -7.40
CA ARG A 42 -1.13 -26.87 -8.42
C ARG A 42 -0.40 -28.12 -7.96
N ASN A 43 -1.09 -29.24 -7.90
CA ASN A 43 -0.50 -30.54 -7.53
C ASN A 43 -0.43 -31.39 -8.79
N LEU A 44 0.77 -31.82 -9.16
CA LEU A 44 1.07 -32.67 -10.32
C LEU A 44 1.62 -34.05 -9.92
N GLY A 45 1.22 -34.54 -8.76
CA GLY A 45 1.67 -35.84 -8.23
C GLY A 45 2.95 -35.71 -7.41
N SER A 46 4.12 -35.93 -7.99
CA SER A 46 5.42 -35.82 -7.31
C SER A 46 5.90 -34.38 -7.09
N LEU A 47 5.29 -33.43 -7.76
CA LEU A 47 5.63 -32.01 -7.67
C LEU A 47 4.40 -31.18 -7.30
N ILE A 48 4.60 -30.25 -6.38
CA ILE A 48 3.59 -29.24 -6.02
C ILE A 48 4.14 -27.87 -6.35
N PHE A 49 3.38 -27.09 -7.13
CA PHE A 49 3.70 -25.69 -7.45
C PHE A 49 2.81 -24.76 -6.66
N VAL A 50 3.40 -23.70 -6.14
CA VAL A 50 2.70 -22.66 -5.40
C VAL A 50 3.15 -21.28 -5.92
N ASP A 51 2.18 -20.48 -6.30
CA ASP A 51 2.42 -19.07 -6.58
C ASP A 51 2.34 -18.32 -5.24
N LEU A 52 3.48 -17.85 -4.74
CA LEU A 52 3.60 -17.07 -3.52
C LEU A 52 3.49 -15.59 -3.85
N ARG A 53 2.63 -14.87 -3.13
CA ARG A 53 2.40 -13.45 -3.30
C ARG A 53 2.84 -12.67 -2.07
N ASP A 54 3.53 -11.56 -2.30
CA ASP A 54 3.70 -10.50 -1.32
C ASP A 54 3.35 -9.14 -1.94
N ARG A 55 3.68 -8.02 -1.27
CA ARG A 55 3.37 -6.69 -1.79
C ARG A 55 4.17 -6.30 -3.04
N SER A 56 5.26 -6.99 -3.33
CA SER A 56 6.09 -6.72 -4.51
C SER A 56 5.52 -7.39 -5.75
N GLY A 57 4.94 -8.59 -5.60
CA GLY A 57 4.38 -9.36 -6.70
C GLY A 57 4.31 -10.84 -6.39
N LEU A 58 4.54 -11.67 -7.40
CA LEU A 58 4.43 -13.13 -7.37
C LEU A 58 5.76 -13.79 -7.69
N ILE A 59 6.01 -14.94 -7.06
CA ILE A 59 7.08 -15.86 -7.43
C ILE A 59 6.57 -17.29 -7.39
N GLN A 60 7.02 -18.14 -8.29
CA GLN A 60 6.70 -19.55 -8.28
C GLN A 60 7.64 -20.30 -7.32
N LEU A 61 7.03 -21.08 -6.44
CA LEU A 61 7.70 -22.08 -5.61
C LEU A 61 7.41 -23.47 -6.19
N TYR A 62 8.36 -24.38 -6.06
CA TYR A 62 8.06 -25.80 -6.26
C TYR A 62 8.59 -26.66 -5.12
N PHE A 63 7.84 -27.72 -4.84
CA PHE A 63 8.09 -28.68 -3.78
C PHE A 63 8.25 -30.04 -4.42
N ASP A 64 9.39 -30.65 -4.17
CA ASP A 64 9.75 -31.98 -4.58
C ASP A 64 9.85 -32.85 -3.33
N GLU A 65 9.13 -33.99 -3.31
CA GLU A 65 9.06 -34.85 -2.14
C GLU A 65 10.44 -35.38 -1.72
N GLU A 66 11.32 -35.68 -2.68
CA GLU A 66 12.67 -36.14 -2.41
C GLU A 66 13.51 -35.10 -1.64
N THR A 67 13.29 -33.82 -1.93
CA THR A 67 14.03 -32.70 -1.32
C THR A 67 13.47 -32.32 0.04
N ILE A 68 12.15 -32.10 0.12
CA ILE A 68 11.52 -31.55 1.33
C ILE A 68 11.10 -32.63 2.35
N GLY A 69 11.09 -33.87 1.92
CA GLY A 69 10.64 -35.03 2.71
C GLY A 69 9.11 -35.13 2.81
N GLU A 70 8.64 -36.32 3.25
CA GLU A 70 7.20 -36.65 3.31
C GLU A 70 6.39 -35.65 4.16
N GLU A 71 6.91 -35.21 5.30
CA GLU A 71 6.21 -34.24 6.18
C GLU A 71 6.08 -32.88 5.53
N GLY A 72 7.14 -32.38 4.93
CA GLY A 72 7.14 -31.10 4.21
C GLY A 72 6.22 -31.13 2.99
N PHE A 73 6.23 -32.24 2.26
CA PHE A 73 5.37 -32.43 1.10
C PHE A 73 3.88 -32.51 1.49
N LYS A 74 3.54 -33.17 2.59
CA LYS A 74 2.19 -33.17 3.16
C LYS A 74 1.73 -31.76 3.55
N LYS A 75 2.62 -30.96 4.15
CA LYS A 75 2.33 -29.53 4.44
C LYS A 75 2.07 -28.75 3.17
N ALA A 76 2.90 -28.89 2.13
CA ALA A 76 2.69 -28.26 0.83
C ALA A 76 1.36 -28.71 0.17
N ALA A 77 1.02 -29.98 0.29
CA ALA A 77 -0.24 -30.53 -0.22
C ALA A 77 -1.48 -30.02 0.52
N SER A 78 -1.35 -29.60 1.78
CA SER A 78 -2.45 -29.05 2.58
C SER A 78 -2.71 -27.54 2.33
N LEU A 79 -1.80 -26.84 1.66
CA LEU A 79 -1.90 -25.40 1.43
C LEU A 79 -3.19 -25.03 0.68
N ARG A 80 -3.80 -23.94 1.08
CA ARG A 80 -4.96 -23.33 0.42
C ARG A 80 -4.69 -21.87 0.12
N ALA A 81 -5.53 -21.29 -0.73
CA ALA A 81 -5.46 -19.87 -1.05
C ALA A 81 -5.47 -19.01 0.23
N GLU A 82 -4.64 -17.98 0.24
CA GLU A 82 -4.47 -17.01 1.33
C GLU A 82 -3.86 -17.57 2.62
N PHE A 83 -3.41 -18.82 2.66
CA PHE A 83 -2.51 -19.26 3.74
C PHE A 83 -1.25 -18.43 3.73
N VAL A 84 -0.76 -18.07 4.91
CA VAL A 84 0.50 -17.35 5.08
C VAL A 84 1.60 -18.37 5.36
N ILE A 85 2.62 -18.35 4.53
CA ILE A 85 3.74 -19.31 4.64
C ILE A 85 5.09 -18.59 4.67
N ALA A 86 6.06 -19.24 5.30
CA ALA A 86 7.47 -18.95 5.17
C ALA A 86 8.14 -20.16 4.54
N VAL A 87 8.97 -19.92 3.55
CA VAL A 87 9.73 -20.96 2.84
C VAL A 87 11.19 -20.57 2.77
N THR A 88 12.08 -21.56 2.89
CA THR A 88 13.51 -21.41 2.57
C THR A 88 13.80 -22.38 1.43
N GLY A 89 14.52 -21.92 0.42
CA GLY A 89 14.81 -22.73 -0.75
C GLY A 89 15.85 -22.08 -1.65
N THR A 90 16.27 -22.82 -2.66
CA THR A 90 17.28 -22.40 -3.64
C THR A 90 16.60 -21.83 -4.88
N VAL A 91 17.11 -20.69 -5.35
CA VAL A 91 16.63 -20.06 -6.60
C VAL A 91 17.18 -20.85 -7.79
N GLU A 92 16.30 -21.23 -8.69
CA GLU A 92 16.66 -21.96 -9.90
C GLU A 92 16.04 -21.30 -11.13
N LYS A 93 16.63 -21.57 -12.30
CA LYS A 93 16.00 -21.21 -13.55
C LYS A 93 14.76 -22.09 -13.74
N ARG A 94 13.67 -21.49 -14.18
CA ARG A 94 12.42 -22.22 -14.40
C ARG A 94 12.61 -23.41 -15.34
N SER A 95 12.14 -24.57 -14.89
CA SER A 95 12.27 -25.82 -15.65
C SER A 95 11.32 -25.90 -16.85
N GLY A 96 10.20 -25.16 -16.79
CA GLY A 96 9.20 -25.06 -17.87
C GLY A 96 9.35 -23.81 -18.71
N ALA A 97 8.31 -23.53 -19.52
CA ALA A 97 8.26 -22.31 -20.33
C ALA A 97 8.27 -21.06 -19.44
N VAL A 98 8.97 -20.01 -19.88
CA VAL A 98 8.96 -18.69 -19.23
C VAL A 98 7.52 -18.17 -19.16
N ASN A 99 7.14 -17.65 -18.01
CA ASN A 99 5.82 -17.01 -17.85
C ASN A 99 5.95 -15.49 -18.01
N GLU A 100 5.71 -14.99 -19.21
CA GLU A 100 5.81 -13.57 -19.55
C GLU A 100 4.86 -12.66 -18.75
N ASN A 101 3.87 -13.22 -18.05
CA ASN A 101 2.93 -12.46 -17.21
C ASN A 101 3.46 -12.20 -15.79
N LEU A 102 4.64 -12.73 -15.43
CA LEU A 102 5.27 -12.53 -14.14
C LEU A 102 6.66 -11.90 -14.32
N GLU A 103 6.98 -10.91 -13.50
CA GLU A 103 8.33 -10.33 -13.46
C GLU A 103 9.41 -11.38 -13.12
N THR A 104 9.03 -12.41 -12.34
CA THR A 104 9.88 -13.54 -11.94
C THR A 104 9.63 -14.78 -12.78
N GLY A 105 9.09 -14.62 -13.99
CA GLY A 105 8.57 -15.73 -14.79
C GLY A 105 9.62 -16.67 -15.39
N ASP A 106 10.89 -16.31 -15.32
CA ASP A 106 12.06 -17.05 -15.79
C ASP A 106 12.76 -17.86 -14.68
N ILE A 107 12.39 -17.58 -13.42
CA ILE A 107 12.94 -18.25 -12.23
C ILE A 107 11.85 -18.95 -11.40
N GLU A 108 12.28 -19.85 -10.55
CA GLU A 108 11.46 -20.51 -9.54
C GLU A 108 12.30 -20.82 -8.30
N VAL A 109 11.66 -21.08 -7.17
CA VAL A 109 12.37 -21.44 -5.94
C VAL A 109 12.08 -22.89 -5.61
N LYS A 110 13.13 -23.70 -5.59
CA LYS A 110 13.11 -25.07 -5.05
C LYS A 110 13.09 -25.01 -3.54
N VAL A 111 11.99 -25.47 -2.93
CA VAL A 111 11.78 -25.32 -1.50
C VAL A 111 12.40 -26.46 -0.71
N ASP A 112 13.31 -26.12 0.21
CA ASP A 112 13.96 -27.05 1.14
C ASP A 112 13.17 -27.17 2.45
N SER A 113 12.51 -26.10 2.89
CA SER A 113 11.71 -26.10 4.12
C SER A 113 10.50 -25.18 4.04
N ILE A 114 9.43 -25.58 4.73
CA ILE A 114 8.17 -24.82 4.80
C ILE A 114 7.66 -24.72 6.23
N ARG A 115 7.18 -23.51 6.60
CA ARG A 115 6.38 -23.27 7.80
C ARG A 115 5.08 -22.61 7.41
N ILE A 116 3.94 -23.14 7.87
CA ILE A 116 2.65 -22.46 7.80
C ILE A 116 2.61 -21.51 8.99
N LEU A 117 2.56 -20.22 8.70
CA LEU A 117 2.52 -19.16 9.69
C LEU A 117 1.08 -18.88 10.16
N SER A 118 0.13 -18.96 9.21
CA SER A 118 -1.29 -18.82 9.49
C SER A 118 -2.12 -19.52 8.42
N GLU A 119 -3.12 -20.23 8.84
CA GLU A 119 -4.15 -20.75 7.97
C GLU A 119 -5.22 -19.70 7.70
N SER A 120 -5.95 -19.86 6.62
CA SER A 120 -7.05 -19.00 6.23
C SER A 120 -8.28 -19.81 5.85
N GLU A 121 -9.44 -19.30 6.16
CA GLU A 121 -10.68 -19.77 5.56
C GLU A 121 -10.71 -19.41 4.07
N THR A 122 -11.56 -20.10 3.30
CA THR A 122 -11.73 -19.80 1.87
C THR A 122 -12.21 -18.37 1.70
N PRO A 123 -11.46 -17.52 0.97
CA PRO A 123 -11.86 -16.13 0.75
C PRO A 123 -13.22 -16.06 0.01
N PRO A 124 -14.05 -15.05 0.30
CA PRO A 124 -15.36 -14.88 -0.35
C PRO A 124 -15.26 -14.50 -1.84
N PHE A 125 -14.08 -14.12 -2.29
CA PHE A 125 -13.75 -13.85 -3.70
C PHE A 125 -12.23 -14.02 -3.93
N PRO A 126 -11.81 -14.31 -5.17
CA PRO A 126 -10.39 -14.45 -5.50
C PRO A 126 -9.66 -13.09 -5.42
N ILE A 127 -8.35 -13.14 -5.11
CA ILE A 127 -7.50 -11.96 -5.03
C ILE A 127 -6.80 -11.74 -6.40
N ASP A 128 -7.59 -11.49 -7.41
CA ASP A 128 -7.13 -11.24 -8.77
C ASP A 128 -7.42 -9.80 -9.21
N ALA A 129 -6.72 -9.31 -10.24
CA ALA A 129 -6.93 -7.98 -10.77
C ALA A 129 -8.36 -7.81 -11.33
N ASP A 130 -8.78 -8.79 -12.13
CA ASP A 130 -10.05 -8.75 -12.87
C ASP A 130 -11.08 -9.69 -12.23
N ILE A 131 -11.85 -9.16 -11.28
CA ILE A 131 -12.96 -9.88 -10.66
C ILE A 131 -14.26 -9.09 -10.83
N THR A 132 -15.34 -9.83 -11.10
CA THR A 132 -16.70 -9.29 -11.11
C THR A 132 -17.37 -9.59 -9.77
N VAL A 133 -17.15 -8.71 -8.79
CA VAL A 133 -17.70 -8.83 -7.43
C VAL A 133 -18.40 -7.54 -7.07
N LYS A 134 -19.61 -7.65 -6.48
CA LYS A 134 -20.39 -6.49 -6.03
C LYS A 134 -19.63 -5.68 -4.98
N ASP A 135 -19.79 -4.36 -5.06
CA ASP A 135 -19.09 -3.43 -4.15
C ASP A 135 -19.40 -3.67 -2.68
N GLU A 136 -20.64 -4.08 -2.35
CA GLU A 136 -21.01 -4.42 -0.97
C GLU A 136 -20.12 -5.52 -0.37
N LEU A 137 -19.84 -6.58 -1.15
CA LEU A 137 -18.97 -7.67 -0.70
C LEU A 137 -17.52 -7.23 -0.60
N ARG A 138 -17.04 -6.42 -1.55
CA ARG A 138 -15.71 -5.83 -1.54
C ARG A 138 -15.49 -4.91 -0.35
N LEU A 139 -16.48 -4.07 -0.02
CA LEU A 139 -16.43 -3.18 1.12
C LEU A 139 -16.50 -3.94 2.45
N LYS A 140 -17.33 -4.98 2.54
CA LYS A 140 -17.42 -5.85 3.72
C LYS A 140 -16.08 -6.54 4.04
N TYR A 141 -15.39 -7.01 3.00
CA TYR A 141 -14.09 -7.66 3.12
C TYR A 141 -12.96 -6.79 2.55
N ARG A 142 -12.98 -5.50 2.90
CA ARG A 142 -12.06 -4.50 2.34
C ARG A 142 -10.59 -4.88 2.46
N PHE A 143 -10.19 -5.54 3.54
CA PHE A 143 -8.82 -6.01 3.74
C PHE A 143 -8.37 -7.06 2.71
N LEU A 144 -9.29 -7.84 2.15
CA LEU A 144 -9.01 -8.75 1.02
C LEU A 144 -8.98 -8.00 -0.30
N ASP A 145 -9.94 -7.09 -0.52
CA ASP A 145 -9.99 -6.26 -1.72
C ASP A 145 -8.69 -5.40 -1.88
N LEU A 146 -8.13 -4.93 -0.77
CA LEU A 146 -6.87 -4.18 -0.75
C LEU A 146 -5.63 -5.03 -1.12
N ARG A 147 -5.73 -6.36 -1.14
CA ARG A 147 -4.67 -7.25 -1.62
C ARG A 147 -4.65 -7.38 -3.15
N ARG A 148 -5.72 -6.98 -3.83
CA ARG A 148 -5.81 -7.06 -5.29
C ARG A 148 -4.76 -6.15 -5.94
N PRO A 149 -4.05 -6.62 -6.98
CA PRO A 149 -2.91 -5.88 -7.55
C PRO A 149 -3.28 -4.47 -8.02
N ASN A 150 -4.42 -4.30 -8.67
CA ASN A 150 -4.89 -2.99 -9.15
C ASN A 150 -5.22 -2.02 -8.01
N ILE A 151 -5.83 -2.48 -6.91
CA ILE A 151 -6.12 -1.64 -5.75
C ILE A 151 -4.85 -1.31 -4.97
N GLN A 152 -3.99 -2.33 -4.78
CA GLN A 152 -2.70 -2.16 -4.10
C GLN A 152 -1.81 -1.15 -4.84
N LYS A 153 -1.73 -1.24 -6.19
CA LYS A 153 -1.01 -0.29 -7.04
C LYS A 153 -1.43 1.15 -6.79
N ASN A 154 -2.75 1.41 -6.66
CA ASN A 154 -3.27 2.76 -6.39
C ASN A 154 -2.78 3.31 -5.05
N LEU A 155 -2.79 2.49 -3.98
CA LEU A 155 -2.29 2.91 -2.67
C LEU A 155 -0.77 3.13 -2.67
N MET A 156 -0.02 2.27 -3.36
CA MET A 156 1.42 2.42 -3.51
C MET A 156 1.77 3.69 -4.30
N MET A 157 1.03 3.97 -5.39
CA MET A 157 1.18 5.20 -6.18
C MET A 157 0.89 6.43 -5.31
N ARG A 158 -0.21 6.43 -4.55
CA ARG A 158 -0.52 7.52 -3.63
C ARG A 158 0.60 7.76 -2.60
N SER A 159 1.15 6.69 -2.03
CA SER A 159 2.28 6.78 -1.09
C SER A 159 3.53 7.36 -1.77
N LYS A 160 3.83 6.92 -2.99
CA LYS A 160 4.96 7.41 -3.78
C LYS A 160 4.82 8.91 -4.08
N VAL A 161 3.65 9.33 -4.56
CA VAL A 161 3.33 10.75 -4.83
C VAL A 161 3.52 11.58 -3.57
N ALA A 162 2.99 11.16 -2.42
CA ALA A 162 3.13 11.90 -1.16
C ALA A 162 4.60 12.05 -0.73
N THR A 163 5.39 10.98 -0.85
CA THR A 163 6.82 11.00 -0.50
C THR A 163 7.60 11.92 -1.43
N LEU A 164 7.38 11.83 -2.73
CA LEU A 164 8.07 12.64 -3.72
C LEU A 164 7.69 14.12 -3.61
N THR A 165 6.43 14.42 -3.32
CA THR A 165 5.98 15.81 -3.03
C THR A 165 6.75 16.40 -1.86
N ARG A 166 6.88 15.65 -0.75
CA ARG A 166 7.67 16.10 0.41
C ARG A 166 9.12 16.36 0.07
N GLN A 167 9.73 15.43 -0.68
CA GLN A 167 11.13 15.58 -1.10
C GLN A 167 11.34 16.81 -1.97
N PHE A 168 10.48 17.01 -2.96
CA PHE A 168 10.56 18.15 -3.85
C PHE A 168 10.40 19.48 -3.09
N LEU A 169 9.33 19.62 -2.32
CA LEU A 169 9.03 20.85 -1.60
C LEU A 169 10.07 21.17 -0.50
N ALA A 170 10.57 20.14 0.20
CA ALA A 170 11.67 20.34 1.16
C ALA A 170 12.95 20.83 0.48
N ASN A 171 13.28 20.32 -0.71
CA ASN A 171 14.44 20.79 -1.50
C ASN A 171 14.26 22.22 -2.03
N GLU A 172 13.01 22.65 -2.25
CA GLU A 172 12.66 24.03 -2.61
C GLU A 172 12.60 24.96 -1.39
N GLY A 173 12.95 24.48 -0.20
CA GLY A 173 12.99 25.26 1.04
C GLY A 173 11.64 25.47 1.72
N PHE A 174 10.63 24.66 1.37
CA PHE A 174 9.36 24.67 2.09
C PHE A 174 9.44 23.91 3.40
N LEU A 175 8.72 24.38 4.41
CA LEU A 175 8.53 23.73 5.70
C LEU A 175 7.19 23.03 5.74
N GLU A 176 7.18 21.71 6.02
CA GLU A 176 5.94 20.97 6.28
C GLU A 176 5.48 21.28 7.71
N ILE A 177 4.33 21.94 7.85
CA ILE A 177 3.77 22.30 9.15
C ILE A 177 2.34 21.77 9.23
N GLU A 178 2.08 20.90 10.22
CA GLU A 178 0.73 20.42 10.50
C GLU A 178 -0.10 21.48 11.22
N THR A 179 -1.34 21.64 10.79
CA THR A 179 -2.30 22.55 11.38
C THR A 179 -3.41 21.82 12.12
N PRO A 180 -4.05 22.44 13.12
CA PRO A 180 -5.14 21.82 13.87
C PRO A 180 -6.31 21.35 13.00
N MET A 181 -6.84 20.15 13.30
CA MET A 181 -8.03 19.58 12.65
C MET A 181 -9.32 20.00 13.36
N LEU A 182 -9.30 20.22 14.69
CA LEU A 182 -10.43 20.71 15.45
C LEU A 182 -10.34 22.23 15.51
N THR A 183 -11.10 22.90 14.66
CA THR A 183 -11.07 24.35 14.51
C THR A 183 -12.41 24.98 14.86
N ARG A 184 -12.50 26.28 14.75
CA ARG A 184 -13.74 27.03 14.73
C ARG A 184 -14.29 27.02 13.30
N SER A 185 -15.63 26.95 13.15
CA SER A 185 -16.30 27.11 11.87
C SER A 185 -15.89 28.45 11.21
N THR A 186 -15.51 28.36 9.93
CA THR A 186 -15.14 29.48 9.08
C THR A 186 -15.93 29.47 7.79
N PRO A 187 -16.44 30.64 7.32
CA PRO A 187 -17.24 30.71 6.10
C PRO A 187 -16.35 30.65 4.85
N GLU A 188 -15.88 29.44 4.47
CA GLU A 188 -15.01 29.25 3.30
C GLU A 188 -15.76 28.76 2.04
N GLY A 189 -17.09 28.88 2.01
CA GLY A 189 -17.90 28.59 0.83
C GLY A 189 -18.64 27.26 0.84
N ALA A 190 -18.11 26.19 1.45
CA ALA A 190 -18.80 24.92 1.70
C ALA A 190 -19.43 24.90 3.10
N ARG A 191 -20.22 23.88 3.39
CA ARG A 191 -20.69 23.60 4.77
C ARG A 191 -19.61 22.81 5.52
N ASP A 192 -19.46 23.17 6.81
CA ASP A 192 -18.52 22.48 7.70
C ASP A 192 -19.14 21.24 8.30
N TYR A 193 -18.33 20.20 8.48
CA TYR A 193 -18.66 19.09 9.39
C TYR A 193 -18.44 19.55 10.84
N LEU A 194 -19.48 19.44 11.66
CA LEU A 194 -19.43 19.86 13.06
C LEU A 194 -19.18 18.67 13.98
N VAL A 195 -18.30 18.87 14.95
CA VAL A 195 -17.97 17.88 15.99
C VAL A 195 -18.42 18.43 17.33
N PRO A 196 -19.43 17.82 18.00
CA PRO A 196 -19.92 18.32 19.28
C PRO A 196 -18.86 18.20 20.36
N SER A 197 -18.72 19.26 21.20
CA SER A 197 -17.85 19.24 22.36
C SER A 197 -18.52 18.53 23.53
N ARG A 198 -17.85 17.52 24.08
CA ARG A 198 -18.30 16.83 25.30
C ARG A 198 -18.06 17.66 26.57
N VAL A 199 -17.03 18.52 26.54
CA VAL A 199 -16.61 19.34 27.70
C VAL A 199 -17.45 20.62 27.79
N HIS A 200 -17.89 21.18 26.66
CA HIS A 200 -18.69 22.38 26.60
C HIS A 200 -20.02 22.10 25.90
N PRO A 201 -21.07 21.71 26.64
CA PRO A 201 -22.40 21.45 26.08
C PRO A 201 -22.91 22.61 25.24
N GLY A 202 -23.44 22.31 24.04
CA GLY A 202 -23.93 23.34 23.10
C GLY A 202 -22.85 24.00 22.24
N SER A 203 -21.57 23.66 22.45
CA SER A 203 -20.47 24.13 21.60
C SER A 203 -19.99 23.03 20.65
N PHE A 204 -19.45 23.46 19.49
CA PHE A 204 -18.99 22.56 18.43
C PHE A 204 -17.61 23.00 17.92
N TYR A 205 -16.80 22.02 17.56
CA TYR A 205 -15.67 22.22 16.68
C TYR A 205 -16.14 22.03 15.24
N ALA A 206 -15.41 22.59 14.30
CA ALA A 206 -15.57 22.32 12.87
C ALA A 206 -14.33 21.59 12.32
N LEU A 207 -14.52 20.69 11.36
CA LEU A 207 -13.42 20.13 10.59
C LEU A 207 -13.04 21.10 9.46
N PRO A 208 -11.74 21.28 9.17
CA PRO A 208 -11.30 22.32 8.25
C PRO A 208 -11.65 21.96 6.80
N GLN A 209 -12.16 22.95 6.07
CA GLN A 209 -12.36 22.86 4.61
C GLN A 209 -11.02 22.98 3.87
N SER A 210 -10.10 23.75 4.44
CA SER A 210 -8.71 23.92 4.07
C SER A 210 -7.95 24.51 5.26
N PRO A 211 -6.60 24.50 5.30
CA PRO A 211 -5.83 25.17 6.33
C PRO A 211 -5.66 26.69 6.10
N GLN A 212 -6.58 27.34 5.39
CA GLN A 212 -6.46 28.73 4.90
C GLN A 212 -6.09 29.75 5.97
N LEU A 213 -6.78 29.74 7.11
CA LEU A 213 -6.49 30.66 8.19
C LEU A 213 -5.10 30.44 8.78
N PHE A 214 -4.72 29.19 8.99
CA PHE A 214 -3.45 28.85 9.61
C PHE A 214 -2.25 29.15 8.71
N LYS A 215 -2.34 28.86 7.39
CA LYS A 215 -1.25 29.18 6.47
C LYS A 215 -1.03 30.71 6.34
N GLN A 216 -2.09 31.50 6.37
CA GLN A 216 -1.95 32.95 6.43
C GLN A 216 -1.26 33.43 7.71
N LEU A 217 -1.62 32.85 8.88
CA LEU A 217 -0.94 33.14 10.14
C LEU A 217 0.53 32.79 10.09
N LEU A 218 0.88 31.66 9.46
CA LEU A 218 2.27 31.21 9.29
C LEU A 218 3.06 32.22 8.43
N MET A 219 2.48 32.74 7.33
CA MET A 219 3.11 33.77 6.53
C MET A 219 3.35 35.04 7.35
N CYS A 220 2.33 35.52 8.09
CA CYS A 220 2.47 36.66 9.01
C CYS A 220 3.49 36.42 10.13
N SER A 221 3.77 35.18 10.47
CA SER A 221 4.74 34.77 11.50
C SER A 221 6.16 34.57 10.96
N GLY A 222 6.38 34.86 9.66
CA GLY A 222 7.70 34.77 9.05
C GLY A 222 8.14 33.41 8.53
N TYR A 223 7.20 32.50 8.31
CA TYR A 223 7.45 31.22 7.63
C TYR A 223 7.29 31.42 6.13
N ASP A 224 8.31 31.79 5.43
CA ASP A 224 8.27 32.25 4.04
C ASP A 224 7.72 31.24 3.04
N ARG A 225 7.88 29.94 3.31
CA ARG A 225 7.43 28.84 2.44
C ARG A 225 6.87 27.71 3.29
N TYR A 226 5.57 27.54 3.24
CA TYR A 226 4.83 26.51 3.94
C TYR A 226 4.25 25.52 2.96
N PHE A 227 4.19 24.25 3.35
CA PHE A 227 3.30 23.28 2.74
C PHE A 227 2.74 22.28 3.76
N GLN A 228 1.68 21.60 3.37
CA GLN A 228 1.08 20.49 4.10
C GLN A 228 0.36 19.54 3.14
N LEU A 229 0.45 18.25 3.38
CA LEU A 229 -0.49 17.29 2.80
C LEU A 229 -1.75 17.29 3.66
N ALA A 230 -2.58 18.30 3.46
CA ALA A 230 -3.69 18.65 4.33
C ALA A 230 -4.89 17.73 4.11
N ARG A 231 -5.47 17.23 5.20
CA ARG A 231 -6.77 16.57 5.17
C ARG A 231 -7.86 17.64 5.24
N CYS A 232 -8.76 17.63 4.25
CA CYS A 232 -9.82 18.61 4.09
C CYS A 232 -11.19 17.94 4.09
N PHE A 233 -12.20 18.65 4.57
CA PHE A 233 -13.55 18.15 4.74
C PHE A 233 -14.57 19.18 4.21
N ARG A 234 -15.53 18.73 3.43
CA ARG A 234 -16.62 19.58 2.91
C ARG A 234 -17.93 18.79 2.93
N ASP A 235 -18.93 19.32 3.62
CA ASP A 235 -20.28 18.75 3.65
C ASP A 235 -21.08 19.25 2.45
N GLU A 236 -20.77 18.69 1.30
CA GLU A 236 -21.38 19.03 0.00
C GLU A 236 -21.94 17.76 -0.68
N ASP A 237 -22.80 17.97 -1.66
CA ASP A 237 -23.33 16.88 -2.48
C ASP A 237 -22.18 16.16 -3.23
N LEU A 238 -22.20 14.85 -3.16
CA LEU A 238 -21.22 14.01 -3.85
C LEU A 238 -21.41 14.11 -5.37
N ARG A 239 -20.32 14.37 -6.07
CA ARG A 239 -20.24 14.29 -7.53
C ARG A 239 -19.18 13.27 -7.90
N ALA A 240 -19.09 12.90 -9.19
CA ALA A 240 -18.20 11.84 -9.66
C ALA A 240 -16.74 11.96 -9.18
N ASP A 241 -16.23 13.17 -9.07
CA ASP A 241 -14.85 13.51 -8.71
C ASP A 241 -14.69 14.12 -7.31
N ARG A 242 -15.80 14.31 -6.56
CA ARG A 242 -15.78 14.96 -5.24
C ARG A 242 -16.07 13.97 -4.14
N GLN A 243 -15.26 14.07 -3.09
CA GLN A 243 -15.40 13.31 -1.85
C GLN A 243 -15.57 14.26 -0.67
N PRO A 244 -16.35 13.91 0.36
CA PRO A 244 -16.55 14.74 1.54
C PRO A 244 -15.26 14.89 2.36
N GLU A 245 -14.34 13.97 2.21
CA GLU A 245 -13.02 13.96 2.82
C GLU A 245 -11.97 13.71 1.74
N PHE A 246 -10.99 14.61 1.61
CA PHE A 246 -9.95 14.53 0.60
C PHE A 246 -8.63 15.10 1.11
N THR A 247 -7.55 14.90 0.36
CA THR A 247 -6.23 15.42 0.68
C THR A 247 -5.82 16.46 -0.35
N GLN A 248 -5.34 17.61 0.11
CA GLN A 248 -4.71 18.65 -0.71
C GLN A 248 -3.20 18.64 -0.51
N ILE A 249 -2.46 18.93 -1.57
CA ILE A 249 -1.11 19.48 -1.46
C ILE A 249 -1.32 20.97 -1.32
N ASP A 250 -1.27 21.45 -0.10
CA ASP A 250 -1.51 22.86 0.22
C ASP A 250 -0.19 23.59 0.41
N MET A 251 -0.05 24.75 -0.21
CA MET A 251 1.18 25.56 -0.17
C MET A 251 0.84 27.03 0.03
N GLU A 252 1.74 27.73 0.68
CA GLU A 252 1.69 29.20 0.80
C GLU A 252 3.11 29.76 0.77
N LEU A 253 3.29 30.86 0.04
CA LEU A 253 4.56 31.55 -0.14
C LEU A 253 4.45 33.03 0.15
N SER A 254 5.50 33.60 0.74
CA SER A 254 5.66 35.04 0.94
C SER A 254 6.63 35.63 -0.09
N PHE A 255 6.51 36.91 -0.35
CA PHE A 255 7.41 37.71 -1.22
C PHE A 255 7.52 37.22 -2.67
N VAL A 256 6.42 36.68 -3.20
CA VAL A 256 6.31 36.09 -4.55
C VAL A 256 5.15 36.71 -5.30
N ASP A 257 5.18 36.65 -6.62
CA ASP A 257 4.06 36.96 -7.49
C ASP A 257 3.37 35.70 -8.05
N VAL A 258 2.42 35.88 -8.95
CA VAL A 258 1.62 34.77 -9.51
C VAL A 258 2.50 33.81 -10.33
N ASP A 259 3.47 34.32 -11.07
CA ASP A 259 4.33 33.55 -11.95
C ASP A 259 5.25 32.62 -11.13
N ASP A 260 5.76 33.06 -9.99
CA ASP A 260 6.54 32.26 -9.06
C ASP A 260 5.74 31.06 -8.52
N VAL A 261 4.47 31.28 -8.18
CA VAL A 261 3.59 30.20 -7.71
C VAL A 261 3.32 29.19 -8.82
N ILE A 262 3.09 29.67 -10.05
CA ILE A 262 2.88 28.81 -11.22
C ILE A 262 4.14 27.98 -11.47
N ASP A 263 5.33 28.60 -11.50
CA ASP A 263 6.60 27.91 -11.74
C ASP A 263 6.84 26.76 -10.75
N VAL A 264 6.66 26.99 -9.45
CA VAL A 264 6.82 25.93 -8.42
C VAL A 264 5.86 24.77 -8.68
N ASN A 265 4.60 25.07 -9.03
CA ASN A 265 3.60 24.03 -9.30
C ASN A 265 3.93 23.25 -10.57
N GLU A 266 4.33 23.90 -11.65
CA GLU A 266 4.74 23.23 -12.90
C GLU A 266 5.94 22.32 -12.69
N ARG A 267 6.96 22.78 -11.97
CA ARG A 267 8.14 21.97 -11.65
C ARG A 267 7.80 20.78 -10.75
N LEU A 268 6.92 20.97 -9.75
CA LEU A 268 6.42 19.88 -8.92
C LEU A 268 5.68 18.83 -9.75
N LEU A 269 4.75 19.26 -10.59
CA LEU A 269 4.00 18.33 -11.46
C LEU A 269 4.93 17.59 -12.42
N ALA A 270 5.83 18.30 -13.10
CA ALA A 270 6.82 17.67 -14.00
C ALA A 270 7.69 16.64 -13.26
N TYR A 271 8.13 16.94 -12.04
CA TYR A 271 8.87 16.02 -11.18
C TYR A 271 8.08 14.77 -10.83
N LEU A 272 6.82 14.94 -10.42
CA LEU A 272 5.95 13.82 -10.05
C LEU A 272 5.62 12.93 -11.25
N PHE A 273 5.27 13.51 -12.40
CA PHE A 273 4.98 12.74 -13.62
C PHE A 273 6.21 11.96 -14.09
N LYS A 274 7.38 12.56 -14.08
CA LYS A 274 8.63 11.88 -14.48
C LYS A 274 8.97 10.67 -13.62
N LEU A 275 8.64 10.69 -12.33
CA LEU A 275 9.03 9.65 -11.36
C LEU A 275 7.91 8.68 -11.03
N CYS A 276 6.65 9.00 -11.35
CA CYS A 276 5.49 8.15 -11.06
C CYS A 276 4.97 7.40 -12.29
N LEU A 277 5.12 7.96 -13.46
CA LEU A 277 4.74 7.39 -14.75
C LEU A 277 5.96 6.98 -15.55
#